data_48c3faa609fbd122780b5fcead573b25
#
_entry.id   48c3faa609fbd122780b5fcead573b25
#
_cell.length_a   1.000
_cell.length_b   1.000
_cell.length_c   1.000
_cell.angle_alpha   90.00
_cell.angle_beta   90.00
_cell.angle_gamma   90.00
#
_symmetry.space_group_name_H-M   'P 1'
#
loop_
_entity.id
_entity.type
_entity.pdbx_description
1 polymer ?
#
loop_
_entity_poly.entity_id
_entity_poly.type
_entity_poly.pdbx_seq_one_letter_code
_entity_poly.pdbx_strand_id
1 'polypeptide(L)'
;MKKLLSFFVLFFPWKLKRFLLINIWKYEIHPKAKIGLSYIYPEHLIMEEGAYIGHLNVAIHLELIHMGKNCTISQKNWITGFPMTDKSNFQDFPNRKPYLIMGKDSAITKQHLIDCTDTVTIGELTSIGGYGTQILSHSTSLQHNKQSCAPITIGHHCFVGTRSIILPGSILPNQAVLGAGAVLKKQFTESFSLYGGVPAKFIKKMDENYAFFHRTYRPK
;
A
#
# COMPACT_ATOMS: atom_id res chain seq x y z
N MET A 1 23.39 9.10 12.80
CA MET A 1 22.75 10.33 13.27
C MET A 1 21.29 10.45 12.84
N LYS A 2 20.92 10.37 11.54
CA LYS A 2 19.51 10.44 11.07
C LYS A 2 18.59 9.38 11.71
N LYS A 3 19.03 8.12 11.88
CA LYS A 3 18.21 7.05 12.49
C LYS A 3 17.84 7.31 13.96
N LEU A 4 18.74 7.90 14.76
CA LEU A 4 18.44 8.25 16.15
C LEU A 4 17.47 9.44 16.20
N LEU A 5 17.67 10.43 15.35
CA LEU A 5 16.80 11.60 15.26
C LEU A 5 15.38 11.21 14.83
N SER A 6 15.22 10.24 13.91
CA SER A 6 13.89 9.79 13.43
C SER A 6 13.01 9.25 14.57
N PHE A 7 13.61 8.61 15.56
CA PHE A 7 12.87 8.12 16.73
C PHE A 7 12.31 9.27 17.58
N PHE A 8 13.09 10.33 17.82
CA PHE A 8 12.63 11.49 18.60
C PHE A 8 11.59 12.32 17.85
N VAL A 9 11.76 12.49 16.53
CA VAL A 9 10.82 13.24 15.67
C VAL A 9 9.41 12.63 15.70
N LEU A 10 9.28 11.34 16.00
CA LEU A 10 8.00 10.66 16.16
C LEU A 10 7.08 11.40 17.17
N PHE A 11 7.63 11.89 18.29
CA PHE A 11 6.87 12.47 19.39
C PHE A 11 6.65 13.99 19.27
N PHE A 12 7.24 14.64 18.28
CA PHE A 12 7.13 16.08 18.14
C PHE A 12 5.73 16.51 17.66
N PRO A 13 5.26 17.71 18.08
CA PRO A 13 4.06 18.32 17.53
C PRO A 13 4.12 18.40 16.01
N TRP A 14 2.98 18.21 15.34
CA TRP A 14 2.94 18.06 13.87
C TRP A 14 3.66 19.16 13.10
N LYS A 15 3.53 20.43 13.51
CA LYS A 15 4.18 21.56 12.82
C LYS A 15 5.71 21.40 12.82
N LEU A 16 6.31 21.06 13.96
CA LEU A 16 7.75 20.83 14.08
C LEU A 16 8.18 19.54 13.36
N LYS A 17 7.42 18.47 13.55
CA LYS A 17 7.63 17.18 12.84
C LYS A 17 7.66 17.38 11.34
N ARG A 18 6.66 18.07 10.76
CA ARG A 18 6.58 18.38 9.34
C ARG A 18 7.78 19.19 8.85
N PHE A 19 8.14 20.24 9.59
CA PHE A 19 9.31 21.08 9.26
C PHE A 19 10.59 20.24 9.17
N LEU A 20 10.84 19.35 10.13
CA LEU A 20 12.01 18.48 10.12
C LEU A 20 11.97 17.46 8.98
N LEU A 21 10.83 16.83 8.72
CA LEU A 21 10.68 15.87 7.63
C LEU A 21 10.96 16.49 6.27
N ILE A 22 10.51 17.73 6.03
CA ILE A 22 10.77 18.45 4.78
C ILE A 22 12.24 18.88 4.68
N ASN A 23 12.82 19.43 5.74
CA ASN A 23 14.16 20.03 5.65
C ASN A 23 15.30 19.00 5.76
N ILE A 24 15.15 17.95 6.58
CA ILE A 24 16.20 16.95 6.84
C ILE A 24 16.05 15.73 5.90
N TRP A 25 14.84 15.23 5.73
CA TRP A 25 14.58 14.04 4.87
C TRP A 25 14.18 14.43 3.45
N LYS A 26 13.92 15.72 3.17
CA LYS A 26 13.54 16.24 1.85
C LYS A 26 12.20 15.67 1.33
N TYR A 27 11.30 15.34 2.25
CA TYR A 27 9.98 14.84 1.92
C TYR A 27 9.07 15.93 1.35
N GLU A 28 8.23 15.57 0.40
CA GLU A 28 7.23 16.43 -0.22
C GLU A 28 5.90 16.26 0.50
N ILE A 29 5.61 17.12 1.46
CA ILE A 29 4.40 17.02 2.28
C ILE A 29 3.55 18.27 2.10
N HIS A 30 2.39 18.10 1.46
CA HIS A 30 1.43 19.19 1.28
C HIS A 30 1.02 19.81 2.64
N PRO A 31 0.77 21.14 2.76
CA PRO A 31 0.41 21.79 4.03
C PRO A 31 -0.81 21.20 4.73
N LYS A 32 -1.78 20.68 3.99
CA LYS A 32 -2.99 20.05 4.52
C LYS A 32 -2.83 18.54 4.79
N ALA A 33 -1.69 17.93 4.44
CA ALA A 33 -1.40 16.54 4.77
C ALA A 33 -0.92 16.40 6.23
N LYS A 34 -1.09 15.22 6.82
CA LYS A 34 -0.74 15.00 8.22
C LYS A 34 -0.24 13.57 8.48
N ILE A 35 0.78 13.44 9.34
CA ILE A 35 1.24 12.17 9.89
C ILE A 35 1.05 12.20 11.41
N GLY A 36 0.28 11.26 11.93
CA GLY A 36 0.11 11.06 13.36
C GLY A 36 1.34 10.44 14.04
N LEU A 37 1.15 9.80 15.18
CA LEU A 37 2.21 9.10 15.91
C LEU A 37 2.56 7.80 15.15
N SER A 38 3.40 7.91 14.12
CA SER A 38 3.80 6.82 13.22
C SER A 38 5.24 6.99 12.76
N TYR A 39 5.96 5.88 12.61
CA TYR A 39 7.35 5.81 12.19
C TYR A 39 7.41 5.59 10.66
N ILE A 40 7.54 6.68 9.89
CA ILE A 40 7.42 6.69 8.43
C ILE A 40 8.71 7.23 7.83
N TYR A 41 9.57 6.33 7.37
CA TYR A 41 10.91 6.67 6.87
C TYR A 41 11.29 5.87 5.61
N PRO A 42 10.54 6.00 4.49
CA PRO A 42 11.04 5.61 3.17
C PRO A 42 12.18 6.55 2.74
N GLU A 43 12.88 6.25 1.64
CA GLU A 43 13.84 7.18 1.05
C GLU A 43 13.15 8.45 0.54
N HIS A 44 12.00 8.31 -0.13
CA HIS A 44 11.17 9.40 -0.63
C HIS A 44 9.74 9.26 -0.15
N LEU A 45 9.15 10.38 0.29
CA LEU A 45 7.75 10.46 0.68
C LEU A 45 7.10 11.64 0.00
N ILE A 46 6.03 11.37 -0.77
CA ILE A 46 5.18 12.38 -1.39
C ILE A 46 3.78 12.24 -0.81
N MET A 47 3.28 13.30 -0.20
CA MET A 47 1.93 13.37 0.36
C MET A 47 1.18 14.56 -0.24
N GLU A 48 0.19 14.28 -1.08
CA GLU A 48 -0.64 15.30 -1.69
C GLU A 48 -1.67 15.91 -0.71
N GLU A 49 -2.47 16.86 -1.21
CA GLU A 49 -3.48 17.56 -0.41
C GLU A 49 -4.41 16.60 0.33
N GLY A 50 -4.57 16.78 1.63
CA GLY A 50 -5.46 15.98 2.46
C GLY A 50 -4.99 14.54 2.75
N ALA A 51 -3.82 14.13 2.26
CA ALA A 51 -3.28 12.82 2.57
C ALA A 51 -3.03 12.67 4.08
N TYR A 52 -3.39 11.52 4.63
CA TYR A 52 -3.33 11.29 6.07
C TYR A 52 -2.72 9.92 6.41
N ILE A 53 -1.71 9.94 7.28
CA ILE A 53 -1.21 8.74 7.96
C ILE A 53 -1.57 8.85 9.44
N GLY A 54 -2.30 7.86 9.94
CA GLY A 54 -2.78 7.83 11.32
C GLY A 54 -1.71 7.50 12.34
N HIS A 55 -2.04 6.64 13.31
CA HIS A 55 -1.17 6.34 14.44
C HIS A 55 -0.63 4.92 14.42
N LEU A 56 0.55 4.71 15.01
CA LEU A 56 1.17 3.41 15.21
C LEU A 56 1.43 2.64 13.91
N ASN A 57 1.60 3.36 12.79
CA ASN A 57 2.09 2.75 11.56
C ASN A 57 3.62 2.75 11.55
N VAL A 58 4.18 1.73 10.93
CA VAL A 58 5.61 1.65 10.60
C VAL A 58 5.73 1.53 9.08
N ALA A 59 6.55 2.37 8.46
CA ALA A 59 6.89 2.28 7.03
C ALA A 59 8.39 2.53 6.85
N ILE A 60 9.12 1.49 6.44
CA ILE A 60 10.58 1.47 6.32
C ILE A 60 11.03 0.61 5.16
N HIS A 61 12.25 0.85 4.68
CA HIS A 61 12.92 0.07 3.65
C HIS A 61 12.24 0.14 2.26
N LEU A 62 11.43 1.16 2.03
CA LEU A 62 10.89 1.51 0.73
C LEU A 62 11.69 2.67 0.13
N GLU A 63 11.77 2.71 -1.19
CA GLU A 63 12.33 3.88 -1.88
C GLU A 63 11.31 4.99 -2.02
N LEU A 64 10.03 4.66 -2.24
CA LEU A 64 8.98 5.66 -2.40
C LEU A 64 7.68 5.24 -1.72
N ILE A 65 7.08 6.19 -1.02
CA ILE A 65 5.64 6.20 -0.71
C ILE A 65 5.04 7.44 -1.38
N HIS A 66 4.12 7.23 -2.32
CA HIS A 66 3.34 8.31 -2.92
C HIS A 66 1.87 8.16 -2.54
N MET A 67 1.37 9.14 -1.84
CA MET A 67 -0.03 9.24 -1.42
C MET A 67 -0.71 10.36 -2.19
N GLY A 68 -1.61 9.99 -3.09
CA GLY A 68 -2.45 10.93 -3.82
C GLY A 68 -3.41 11.70 -2.90
N LYS A 69 -4.16 12.64 -3.47
CA LYS A 69 -5.09 13.51 -2.73
C LYS A 69 -6.08 12.73 -1.86
N ASN A 70 -6.26 13.17 -0.61
CA ASN A 70 -7.17 12.58 0.39
C ASN A 70 -6.92 11.09 0.73
N CYS A 71 -5.80 10.52 0.34
CA CYS A 71 -5.46 9.14 0.71
C CYS A 71 -5.31 8.97 2.21
N THR A 72 -5.63 7.78 2.69
CA THR A 72 -5.50 7.48 4.12
C THR A 72 -4.80 6.15 4.35
N ILE A 73 -3.76 6.18 5.18
CA ILE A 73 -3.24 5.00 5.88
C ILE A 73 -3.66 5.14 7.34
N SER A 74 -4.59 4.28 7.81
CA SER A 74 -5.22 4.51 9.11
C SER A 74 -4.26 4.18 10.26
N GLN A 75 -4.27 3.00 10.85
CA GLN A 75 -3.44 2.76 12.04
C GLN A 75 -2.94 1.32 12.17
N LYS A 76 -1.79 1.18 12.88
CA LYS A 76 -1.17 -0.10 13.20
C LYS A 76 -0.83 -0.95 11.96
N ASN A 77 -0.53 -0.31 10.82
CA ASN A 77 -0.08 -1.01 9.64
C ASN A 77 1.44 -1.17 9.66
N TRP A 78 1.92 -2.30 9.15
CA TRP A 78 3.34 -2.56 8.93
C TRP A 78 3.60 -2.59 7.42
N ILE A 79 4.35 -1.59 6.94
CA ILE A 79 4.68 -1.41 5.53
C ILE A 79 6.19 -1.51 5.40
N THR A 80 6.68 -2.44 4.62
CA THR A 80 8.11 -2.71 4.49
C THR A 80 8.46 -3.17 3.07
N GLY A 81 9.72 -3.46 2.84
CA GLY A 81 10.25 -4.02 1.61
C GLY A 81 11.74 -4.31 1.75
N PHE A 82 12.37 -4.70 0.68
CA PHE A 82 13.83 -4.77 0.59
C PHE A 82 14.33 -3.56 -0.21
N PRO A 83 15.21 -2.71 0.36
CA PRO A 83 15.72 -1.53 -0.33
C PRO A 83 16.56 -1.94 -1.55
N MET A 84 16.71 -1.05 -2.54
CA MET A 84 17.52 -1.30 -3.74
C MET A 84 19.01 -1.47 -3.42
N THR A 85 19.44 -1.02 -2.25
CA THR A 85 20.81 -1.24 -1.75
C THR A 85 21.08 -2.70 -1.37
N ASP A 86 20.06 -3.50 -1.13
CA ASP A 86 20.19 -4.95 -0.95
C ASP A 86 20.35 -5.62 -2.33
N LYS A 87 21.59 -5.80 -2.72
CA LYS A 87 21.96 -6.45 -3.99
C LYS A 87 22.10 -7.97 -3.85
N SER A 88 22.07 -8.52 -2.65
CA SER A 88 22.35 -9.94 -2.42
C SER A 88 21.14 -10.82 -2.72
N ASN A 89 19.95 -10.36 -2.41
CA ASN A 89 18.72 -11.17 -2.45
C ASN A 89 17.96 -11.12 -3.78
N PHE A 90 18.08 -10.02 -4.57
CA PHE A 90 17.25 -9.78 -5.76
C PHE A 90 18.09 -9.47 -7.00
N GLN A 91 19.21 -10.21 -7.20
CA GLN A 91 20.13 -9.99 -8.34
C GLN A 91 19.44 -10.16 -9.70
N ASP A 92 18.48 -11.09 -9.79
CA ASP A 92 17.74 -11.37 -11.02
C ASP A 92 16.61 -10.33 -11.27
N PHE A 93 16.41 -9.37 -10.36
CA PHE A 93 15.38 -8.32 -10.41
C PHE A 93 15.98 -6.92 -10.26
N PRO A 94 16.92 -6.49 -11.09
CA PRO A 94 17.64 -5.22 -10.93
C PRO A 94 16.75 -3.99 -11.13
N ASN A 95 15.61 -4.15 -11.81
CA ASN A 95 14.67 -3.07 -12.14
C ASN A 95 13.44 -3.02 -11.21
N ARG A 96 13.40 -3.84 -10.14
CA ARG A 96 12.30 -3.77 -9.15
C ARG A 96 12.24 -2.37 -8.52
N LYS A 97 11.07 -1.97 -8.10
CA LYS A 97 10.86 -0.64 -7.52
C LYS A 97 10.11 -0.78 -6.19
N PRO A 98 10.79 -0.67 -5.05
CA PRO A 98 10.17 -0.76 -3.72
C PRO A 98 9.26 0.43 -3.44
N TYR A 99 8.12 0.50 -4.12
CA TYR A 99 7.20 1.63 -4.08
C TYR A 99 5.84 1.22 -3.53
N LEU A 100 5.25 2.10 -2.72
CA LEU A 100 3.83 2.10 -2.43
C LEU A 100 3.20 3.31 -3.11
N ILE A 101 2.32 3.07 -4.07
CA ILE A 101 1.61 4.11 -4.82
C ILE A 101 0.13 4.03 -4.48
N MET A 102 -0.43 5.11 -3.96
CA MET A 102 -1.84 5.21 -3.61
C MET A 102 -2.52 6.30 -4.41
N GLY A 103 -3.51 5.93 -5.21
CA GLY A 103 -4.33 6.86 -5.98
C GLY A 103 -5.27 7.70 -5.10
N LYS A 104 -5.81 8.79 -5.64
CA LYS A 104 -6.70 9.72 -4.96
C LYS A 104 -7.85 9.01 -4.21
N ASP A 105 -8.19 9.51 -3.02
CA ASP A 105 -9.29 9.01 -2.17
C ASP A 105 -9.22 7.50 -1.81
N SER A 106 -8.06 6.86 -1.99
CA SER A 106 -7.86 5.47 -1.58
C SER A 106 -7.57 5.32 -0.09
N ALA A 107 -7.75 4.13 0.45
CA ALA A 107 -7.53 3.87 1.87
C ALA A 107 -6.96 2.50 2.19
N ILE A 108 -6.01 2.49 3.10
CA ILE A 108 -5.57 1.33 3.86
C ILE A 108 -6.11 1.51 5.28
N THR A 109 -6.95 0.57 5.76
CA THR A 109 -7.54 0.68 7.09
C THR A 109 -6.53 0.33 8.19
N LYS A 110 -6.70 -0.71 8.95
CA LYS A 110 -5.85 -0.95 10.14
C LYS A 110 -5.29 -2.36 10.21
N GLN A 111 -4.10 -2.49 10.83
CA GLN A 111 -3.48 -3.79 11.12
C GLN A 111 -3.23 -4.64 9.86
N HIS A 112 -2.81 -4.02 8.76
CA HIS A 112 -2.38 -4.72 7.56
C HIS A 112 -0.86 -4.85 7.53
N LEU A 113 -0.37 -5.88 6.84
CA LEU A 113 1.04 -6.07 6.50
C LEU A 113 1.20 -5.91 4.99
N ILE A 114 2.07 -4.99 4.59
CA ILE A 114 2.28 -4.67 3.17
C ILE A 114 3.78 -4.73 2.90
N ASP A 115 4.18 -5.68 2.09
CA ASP A 115 5.53 -5.76 1.57
C ASP A 115 5.58 -5.17 0.16
N CYS A 116 6.42 -4.15 0.02
CA CYS A 116 6.67 -3.42 -1.21
C CYS A 116 8.11 -3.67 -1.69
N THR A 117 8.57 -4.90 -1.70
CA THR A 117 9.87 -5.27 -2.30
C THR A 117 9.89 -4.97 -3.79
N ASP A 118 8.74 -5.09 -4.46
CA ASP A 118 8.43 -4.48 -5.75
C ASP A 118 7.17 -3.62 -5.61
N THR A 119 6.81 -2.88 -6.67
CA THR A 119 5.73 -1.88 -6.61
C THR A 119 4.40 -2.48 -6.20
N VAL A 120 3.78 -1.88 -5.20
CA VAL A 120 2.37 -2.08 -4.85
C VAL A 120 1.59 -0.84 -5.23
N THR A 121 0.66 -0.98 -6.18
CA THR A 121 -0.22 0.08 -6.64
C THR A 121 -1.64 -0.15 -6.14
N ILE A 122 -2.21 0.85 -5.49
CA ILE A 122 -3.61 0.90 -5.05
C ILE A 122 -4.30 2.04 -5.80
N GLY A 123 -5.23 1.71 -6.66
CA GLY A 123 -5.92 2.67 -7.51
C GLY A 123 -6.82 3.64 -6.74
N GLU A 124 -7.30 4.66 -7.44
CA GLU A 124 -8.18 5.70 -6.88
C GLU A 124 -9.45 5.09 -6.29
N LEU A 125 -9.96 5.71 -5.21
CA LEU A 125 -11.22 5.31 -4.58
C LEU A 125 -11.27 3.83 -4.16
N THR A 126 -10.11 3.20 -4.01
CA THR A 126 -9.97 1.81 -3.59
C THR A 126 -9.79 1.72 -2.08
N SER A 127 -10.39 0.72 -1.47
CA SER A 127 -10.31 0.50 -0.02
C SER A 127 -9.77 -0.90 0.31
N ILE A 128 -8.66 -0.95 1.05
CA ILE A 128 -8.22 -2.16 1.74
C ILE A 128 -8.95 -2.17 3.09
N GLY A 129 -10.04 -2.95 3.16
CA GLY A 129 -10.99 -2.89 4.25
C GLY A 129 -10.67 -3.84 5.41
N GLY A 130 -11.25 -3.54 6.57
CA GLY A 130 -11.12 -4.37 7.76
C GLY A 130 -9.71 -4.35 8.36
N TYR A 131 -9.12 -5.53 8.57
CA TYR A 131 -7.80 -5.72 9.17
C TYR A 131 -7.16 -7.06 8.78
N GLY A 132 -5.85 -7.19 8.99
CA GLY A 132 -5.12 -8.44 8.83
C GLY A 132 -4.88 -8.87 7.38
N THR A 133 -5.15 -8.00 6.39
CA THR A 133 -4.80 -8.28 4.99
C THR A 133 -3.28 -8.24 4.83
N GLN A 134 -2.74 -9.18 4.06
CA GLN A 134 -1.34 -9.23 3.68
C GLN A 134 -1.20 -8.98 2.18
N ILE A 135 -0.36 -8.02 1.80
CA ILE A 135 0.01 -7.73 0.41
C ILE A 135 1.51 -7.99 0.31
N LEU A 136 1.89 -9.01 -0.43
CA LEU A 136 3.26 -9.53 -0.45
C LEU A 136 3.80 -9.49 -1.88
N SER A 137 4.69 -8.56 -2.19
CA SER A 137 5.26 -8.41 -3.54
C SER A 137 6.49 -9.27 -3.78
N HIS A 138 6.97 -10.02 -2.76
CA HIS A 138 8.07 -10.97 -2.93
C HIS A 138 7.73 -12.36 -2.39
N SER A 139 8.49 -13.33 -2.82
CA SER A 139 8.44 -14.72 -2.35
C SER A 139 9.77 -15.43 -2.62
N THR A 140 9.89 -16.68 -2.14
CA THR A 140 11.05 -17.53 -2.45
C THR A 140 10.70 -18.53 -3.54
N SER A 141 11.49 -18.56 -4.61
CA SER A 141 11.44 -19.62 -5.62
C SER A 141 12.10 -20.87 -5.06
N LEU A 142 11.31 -21.89 -4.73
CA LEU A 142 11.83 -23.15 -4.21
C LEU A 142 12.66 -23.90 -5.27
N GLN A 143 12.27 -23.80 -6.53
CA GLN A 143 12.97 -24.42 -7.65
C GLN A 143 14.41 -23.91 -7.80
N HIS A 144 14.64 -22.63 -7.57
CA HIS A 144 15.93 -21.99 -7.80
C HIS A 144 16.64 -21.59 -6.51
N ASN A 145 16.02 -21.82 -5.35
CA ASN A 145 16.50 -21.37 -4.03
C ASN A 145 16.92 -19.88 -4.04
N LYS A 146 16.08 -19.04 -4.65
CA LYS A 146 16.33 -17.59 -4.82
C LYS A 146 15.10 -16.79 -4.44
N GLN A 147 15.32 -15.56 -3.98
CA GLN A 147 14.24 -14.60 -3.82
C GLN A 147 13.68 -14.17 -5.19
N SER A 148 12.39 -13.97 -5.25
CA SER A 148 11.68 -13.45 -6.42
C SER A 148 10.72 -12.35 -6.00
N CYS A 149 10.44 -11.40 -6.89
CA CYS A 149 9.45 -10.36 -6.67
C CYS A 149 8.71 -10.04 -7.97
N ALA A 150 7.51 -9.52 -7.83
CA ALA A 150 6.72 -9.00 -8.94
C ALA A 150 5.73 -7.94 -8.42
N PRO A 151 5.42 -6.89 -9.23
CA PRO A 151 4.53 -5.83 -8.84
C PRO A 151 3.10 -6.34 -8.62
N ILE A 152 2.38 -5.66 -7.73
CA ILE A 152 0.97 -5.93 -7.43
C ILE A 152 0.15 -4.70 -7.82
N THR A 153 -0.95 -4.92 -8.54
CA THR A 153 -1.88 -3.86 -8.92
C THR A 153 -3.28 -4.14 -8.40
N ILE A 154 -3.81 -3.23 -7.61
CA ILE A 154 -5.21 -3.18 -7.21
C ILE A 154 -5.82 -1.98 -7.91
N GLY A 155 -6.78 -2.22 -8.79
CA GLY A 155 -7.36 -1.20 -9.67
C GLY A 155 -8.13 -0.11 -8.94
N HIS A 156 -8.82 0.73 -9.71
CA HIS A 156 -9.65 1.84 -9.21
C HIS A 156 -11.00 1.31 -8.72
N HIS A 157 -11.61 1.98 -7.73
CA HIS A 157 -12.93 1.64 -7.18
C HIS A 157 -13.03 0.18 -6.70
N CYS A 158 -11.93 -0.38 -6.21
CA CYS A 158 -11.89 -1.75 -5.69
C CYS A 158 -12.18 -1.79 -4.19
N PHE A 159 -12.71 -2.91 -3.74
CA PHE A 159 -12.79 -3.25 -2.33
C PHE A 159 -12.06 -4.56 -2.05
N VAL A 160 -11.12 -4.53 -1.13
CA VAL A 160 -10.43 -5.72 -0.63
C VAL A 160 -10.95 -6.04 0.76
N GLY A 161 -11.56 -7.21 0.90
CA GLY A 161 -12.11 -7.70 2.16
C GLY A 161 -11.04 -8.04 3.19
N THR A 162 -11.44 -8.08 4.44
CA THR A 162 -10.58 -8.36 5.59
C THR A 162 -9.82 -9.69 5.46
N ARG A 163 -8.59 -9.77 6.01
CA ARG A 163 -7.76 -10.99 6.04
C ARG A 163 -7.48 -11.63 4.68
N SER A 164 -7.54 -10.87 3.61
CA SER A 164 -7.12 -11.37 2.30
C SER A 164 -5.60 -11.45 2.20
N ILE A 165 -5.10 -12.31 1.32
CA ILE A 165 -3.68 -12.42 0.99
C ILE A 165 -3.52 -12.13 -0.51
N ILE A 166 -2.67 -11.18 -0.86
CA ILE A 166 -2.38 -10.81 -2.25
C ILE A 166 -0.91 -11.10 -2.52
N LEU A 167 -0.65 -11.98 -3.46
CA LEU A 167 0.67 -12.55 -3.75
C LEU A 167 1.34 -11.84 -4.93
N PRO A 168 2.66 -12.02 -5.13
CA PRO A 168 3.43 -11.34 -6.17
C PRO A 168 2.82 -11.53 -7.58
N GLY A 169 2.84 -10.48 -8.39
CA GLY A 169 2.33 -10.48 -9.76
C GLY A 169 0.82 -10.46 -9.91
N SER A 170 0.08 -10.30 -8.80
CA SER A 170 -1.38 -10.28 -8.82
C SER A 170 -1.96 -8.97 -9.36
N ILE A 171 -3.07 -9.08 -10.09
CA ILE A 171 -3.89 -7.93 -10.52
C ILE A 171 -5.34 -8.16 -10.08
N LEU A 172 -5.88 -7.20 -9.32
CA LEU A 172 -7.32 -7.04 -9.14
C LEU A 172 -7.78 -5.92 -10.08
N PRO A 173 -8.65 -6.17 -11.07
CA PRO A 173 -9.04 -5.17 -12.05
C PRO A 173 -9.87 -4.04 -11.43
N ASN A 174 -10.08 -2.97 -12.20
CA ASN A 174 -10.93 -1.87 -11.75
C ASN A 174 -12.34 -2.36 -11.41
N GLN A 175 -12.99 -1.67 -10.46
CA GLN A 175 -14.39 -1.94 -10.07
C GLN A 175 -14.62 -3.41 -9.67
N ALA A 176 -13.63 -4.00 -8.99
CA ALA A 176 -13.69 -5.39 -8.54
C ALA A 176 -13.68 -5.47 -7.00
N VAL A 177 -14.21 -6.57 -6.51
CA VAL A 177 -14.21 -6.89 -5.09
C VAL A 177 -13.44 -8.18 -4.86
N LEU A 178 -12.48 -8.15 -3.94
CA LEU A 178 -11.86 -9.35 -3.40
C LEU A 178 -12.53 -9.68 -2.05
N GLY A 179 -13.18 -10.83 -1.98
CA GLY A 179 -13.89 -11.30 -0.78
C GLY A 179 -12.95 -11.51 0.40
N ALA A 180 -13.49 -11.40 1.61
CA ALA A 180 -12.72 -11.61 2.84
C ALA A 180 -12.07 -13.01 2.88
N GLY A 181 -10.83 -13.10 3.40
CA GLY A 181 -10.08 -14.33 3.50
C GLY A 181 -9.60 -14.92 2.17
N ALA A 182 -9.77 -14.22 1.06
CA ALA A 182 -9.35 -14.71 -0.25
C ALA A 182 -7.83 -14.66 -0.44
N VAL A 183 -7.30 -15.60 -1.23
CA VAL A 183 -5.88 -15.61 -1.65
C VAL A 183 -5.78 -15.32 -3.14
N LEU A 184 -5.44 -14.07 -3.48
CA LEU A 184 -5.21 -13.63 -4.85
C LEU A 184 -3.76 -13.96 -5.26
N LYS A 185 -3.59 -14.78 -6.32
CA LYS A 185 -2.27 -15.19 -6.82
C LYS A 185 -2.16 -15.16 -8.35
N LYS A 186 -3.03 -14.43 -9.01
CA LYS A 186 -3.04 -14.31 -10.47
C LYS A 186 -3.60 -12.96 -10.90
N GLN A 187 -3.54 -12.71 -12.18
CA GLN A 187 -4.10 -11.51 -12.80
C GLN A 187 -5.54 -11.80 -13.23
N PHE A 188 -6.48 -11.00 -12.73
CA PHE A 188 -7.84 -10.96 -13.24
C PHE A 188 -8.02 -9.73 -14.12
N THR A 189 -8.96 -9.80 -15.07
CA THR A 189 -9.19 -8.75 -16.06
C THR A 189 -10.62 -8.22 -16.08
N GLU A 190 -11.57 -8.97 -15.50
CA GLU A 190 -12.98 -8.59 -15.58
C GLU A 190 -13.39 -7.64 -14.45
N SER A 191 -13.77 -6.42 -14.84
CA SER A 191 -14.38 -5.43 -13.95
C SER A 191 -15.78 -5.86 -13.46
N PHE A 192 -16.31 -5.15 -12.46
CA PHE A 192 -17.62 -5.40 -11.86
C PHE A 192 -17.81 -6.86 -11.44
N SER A 193 -16.78 -7.41 -10.81
CA SER A 193 -16.72 -8.82 -10.47
C SER A 193 -16.33 -9.04 -9.02
N LEU A 194 -16.95 -10.04 -8.39
CA LEU A 194 -16.54 -10.57 -7.10
C LEU A 194 -15.61 -11.76 -7.31
N TYR A 195 -14.43 -11.66 -6.72
CA TYR A 195 -13.44 -12.73 -6.64
C TYR A 195 -13.29 -13.19 -5.19
N GLY A 196 -13.10 -14.49 -4.97
CA GLY A 196 -12.92 -15.01 -3.61
C GLY A 196 -12.49 -16.47 -3.57
N GLY A 197 -12.17 -16.95 -2.38
CA GLY A 197 -11.71 -18.30 -2.14
C GLY A 197 -10.18 -18.44 -2.02
N VAL A 198 -9.71 -19.66 -1.80
CA VAL A 198 -8.28 -20.03 -1.64
C VAL A 198 -7.97 -21.20 -2.59
N PRO A 199 -7.34 -20.96 -3.74
CA PRO A 199 -7.03 -19.66 -4.36
C PRO A 199 -8.30 -18.91 -4.83
N ALA A 200 -8.19 -17.58 -4.97
CA ALA A 200 -9.29 -16.75 -5.45
C ALA A 200 -9.69 -17.14 -6.89
N LYS A 201 -10.99 -17.19 -7.11
CA LYS A 201 -11.64 -17.45 -8.41
C LYS A 201 -12.75 -16.43 -8.61
N PHE A 202 -13.20 -16.28 -9.86
CA PHE A 202 -14.42 -15.54 -10.14
C PHE A 202 -15.60 -16.22 -9.44
N ILE A 203 -16.43 -15.43 -8.75
CA ILE A 203 -17.64 -15.91 -8.08
C ILE A 203 -18.88 -15.49 -8.85
N LYS A 204 -19.01 -14.19 -9.13
CA LYS A 204 -20.15 -13.63 -9.87
C LYS A 204 -19.86 -12.24 -10.40
N LYS A 205 -20.62 -11.84 -11.42
CA LYS A 205 -20.76 -10.44 -11.81
C LYS A 205 -21.53 -9.67 -10.72
N MET A 206 -21.16 -8.43 -10.56
CA MET A 206 -21.86 -7.47 -9.71
C MET A 206 -22.59 -6.46 -10.59
N ASP A 207 -23.64 -5.85 -10.05
CA ASP A 207 -24.35 -4.80 -10.77
C ASP A 207 -23.43 -3.60 -10.97
N GLU A 208 -23.25 -3.20 -12.22
CA GLU A 208 -22.43 -2.04 -12.60
C GLU A 208 -22.96 -0.74 -11.97
N ASN A 209 -24.25 -0.67 -11.68
CA ASN A 209 -24.90 0.51 -11.12
C ASN A 209 -24.72 0.65 -9.60
N TYR A 210 -24.01 -0.27 -8.93
CA TYR A 210 -23.75 -0.09 -7.50
C TYR A 210 -23.04 1.23 -7.22
N ALA A 211 -23.58 2.04 -6.33
CA ALA A 211 -23.07 3.36 -5.96
C ALA A 211 -21.60 3.32 -5.54
N PHE A 212 -21.10 2.20 -5.04
CA PHE A 212 -19.71 2.01 -4.68
C PHE A 212 -18.79 2.21 -5.89
N PHE A 213 -19.15 1.75 -7.07
CA PHE A 213 -18.34 1.83 -8.27
C PHE A 213 -18.37 3.21 -8.96
N HIS A 214 -19.33 4.08 -8.57
CA HIS A 214 -19.50 5.42 -9.14
C HIS A 214 -19.23 6.55 -8.14
N ARG A 215 -18.78 6.21 -6.95
CA ARG A 215 -18.47 7.22 -5.94
C ARG A 215 -17.34 8.14 -6.41
N THR A 216 -17.47 9.43 -6.14
CA THR A 216 -16.46 10.46 -6.44
C THR A 216 -15.63 10.85 -5.23
N TYR A 217 -16.00 10.34 -4.06
CA TYR A 217 -15.29 10.51 -2.79
C TYR A 217 -15.47 9.25 -1.93
N ARG A 218 -14.59 9.06 -0.98
CA ARG A 218 -14.72 8.00 0.02
C ARG A 218 -15.47 8.55 1.24
N PRO A 219 -16.56 7.92 1.70
CA PRO A 219 -17.19 8.26 2.98
C PRO A 219 -16.17 8.17 4.12
N LYS A 220 -16.21 9.12 5.05
CA LYS A 220 -15.35 9.19 6.24
C LYS A 220 -15.86 8.28 7.34
#